data_29bd13569a6361494bb0ae776526977d
#
_entry.id   29bd13569a6361494bb0ae776526977d
#
_cell.length_a   1.000
_cell.length_b   1.000
_cell.length_c   1.000
_cell.angle_alpha   90.00
_cell.angle_beta   90.00
_cell.angle_gamma   90.00
#
_symmetry.space_group_name_H-M   'P 1'
#
loop_
_entity.id
_entity.type
_entity.pdbx_description
1 polymer ?
#
loop_
_entity_poly.entity_id
_entity_poly.type
_entity_poly.pdbx_seq_one_letter_code
_entity_poly.pdbx_strand_id
1 'polypeptide(L)'
;TARNLLSADYIVSSGPYMTETAYKNSYKMQNPYEGTILEEGFPRNDKLFENNRAEIIRKLQSYGVNAEADKKIILYAPTWRGEQYSQPDTDLQDVYKLIQIIEDSIDTKEYQVLVKLHQIVYHYLKENQVELGDAQAKFIPATMDTNEILSVTDVLISDYSSIFYDFMLTGKPILFYVPDAENFEDYRGLYYGFDNLPGPAVSSPEKLGELLKDIPAAVSSYQEKYAKARVQICPRDDGNVCRRIVDVMFGGKEPVNPVYLNKTDKVKLLVYAGDFSDAPETTAFYEFLNKVDFEHFDVTLIGNGAKEEESAKKLNELSKEVRVLYWKRSYPATDEEYVCHKKFMKAEETEVPEMLLDFYKRELRRILGMSKFDYAVVFTDMKKFFPAMSGALDVKQIYDIENWQEVLKF
;
A
#
# COMPACT_ATOMS: atom_id res chain seq x y z
N THR A 1 -4.34 -3.00 -5.15
CA THR A 1 -3.16 -2.09 -5.19
C THR A 1 -2.25 -2.44 -6.37
N ALA A 2 -1.79 -3.69 -6.53
CA ALA A 2 -0.89 -4.10 -7.62
C ALA A 2 -1.40 -3.67 -8.99
N ARG A 3 -2.68 -3.90 -9.30
CA ARG A 3 -3.30 -3.50 -10.57
C ARG A 3 -3.07 -2.02 -10.93
N ASN A 4 -3.16 -1.11 -9.96
CA ASN A 4 -2.96 0.32 -10.22
C ASN A 4 -1.48 0.65 -10.53
N LEU A 5 -0.56 -0.13 -9.97
CA LEU A 5 0.88 0.04 -10.18
C LEU A 5 1.34 -0.52 -11.54
N LEU A 6 0.68 -1.58 -12.04
CA LEU A 6 1.04 -2.21 -13.32
C LEU A 6 0.90 -1.29 -14.54
N SER A 7 0.13 -0.21 -14.42
CA SER A 7 -0.05 0.80 -15.50
C SER A 7 0.90 1.99 -15.39
N ALA A 8 1.78 2.03 -14.39
CA ALA A 8 2.71 3.13 -14.20
C ALA A 8 4.00 2.91 -15.00
N ASP A 9 4.46 3.92 -15.72
CA ASP A 9 5.76 3.90 -16.40
C ASP A 9 6.90 3.91 -15.38
N TYR A 10 6.71 4.65 -14.27
CA TYR A 10 7.66 4.76 -13.18
C TYR A 10 7.01 4.50 -11.83
N ILE A 11 7.69 3.77 -10.97
CA ILE A 11 7.35 3.61 -9.55
C ILE A 11 8.54 4.08 -8.73
N VAL A 12 8.28 4.96 -7.75
CA VAL A 12 9.32 5.47 -6.86
C VAL A 12 9.45 4.56 -5.64
N SER A 13 10.67 4.19 -5.30
CA SER A 13 11.00 3.39 -4.11
C SER A 13 12.02 4.12 -3.24
N SER A 14 11.91 3.95 -1.91
CA SER A 14 12.93 4.48 -0.99
C SER A 14 14.28 3.77 -1.15
N GLY A 15 14.29 2.54 -1.67
CA GLY A 15 15.50 1.77 -1.88
C GLY A 15 15.23 0.26 -1.99
N PRO A 16 16.30 -0.57 -1.98
CA PRO A 16 16.21 -2.02 -2.21
C PRO A 16 15.26 -2.74 -1.25
N TYR A 17 15.21 -2.34 0.02
CA TYR A 17 14.32 -2.95 1.01
C TYR A 17 12.84 -2.79 0.63
N MET A 18 12.42 -1.58 0.25
CA MET A 18 11.05 -1.32 -0.18
C MET A 18 10.72 -2.06 -1.49
N THR A 19 11.64 -2.05 -2.44
CA THR A 19 11.49 -2.77 -3.71
C THR A 19 11.29 -4.25 -3.48
N GLU A 20 12.13 -4.88 -2.66
CA GLU A 20 12.05 -6.31 -2.37
C GLU A 20 10.79 -6.65 -1.58
N THR A 21 10.56 -5.95 -0.48
CA THR A 21 9.50 -6.31 0.47
C THR A 21 8.11 -5.99 -0.06
N ALA A 22 7.91 -4.78 -0.59
CA ALA A 22 6.60 -4.35 -1.05
C ALA A 22 6.33 -4.71 -2.52
N TYR A 23 7.20 -4.26 -3.44
CA TYR A 23 6.87 -4.39 -4.86
C TYR A 23 7.05 -5.81 -5.38
N LYS A 24 8.15 -6.48 -5.05
CA LYS A 24 8.33 -7.87 -5.47
C LYS A 24 7.46 -8.84 -4.68
N ASN A 25 7.58 -8.85 -3.34
CA ASN A 25 6.97 -9.89 -2.52
C ASN A 25 5.49 -9.61 -2.23
N SER A 26 5.12 -8.45 -1.65
CA SER A 26 3.73 -8.20 -1.24
C SER A 26 2.80 -7.92 -2.42
N TYR A 27 3.22 -7.08 -3.37
CA TYR A 27 2.42 -6.77 -4.55
C TYR A 27 2.64 -7.74 -5.70
N LYS A 28 3.62 -8.64 -5.58
CA LYS A 28 3.96 -9.66 -6.58
C LYS A 28 4.13 -9.07 -7.98
N MET A 29 4.86 -7.95 -8.09
CA MET A 29 5.05 -7.24 -9.34
C MET A 29 6.20 -7.80 -10.19
N GLN A 30 6.97 -8.76 -9.66
CA GLN A 30 7.99 -9.48 -10.42
C GLN A 30 7.34 -10.10 -11.66
N ASN A 31 7.98 -9.95 -12.80
CA ASN A 31 7.61 -10.39 -14.14
C ASN A 31 6.51 -9.58 -14.84
N PRO A 32 5.32 -9.25 -14.28
CA PRO A 32 4.30 -8.54 -15.04
C PRO A 32 4.53 -7.02 -15.12
N TYR A 33 5.35 -6.42 -14.26
CA TYR A 33 5.59 -4.99 -14.31
C TYR A 33 6.62 -4.63 -15.38
N GLU A 34 6.18 -3.91 -16.40
CA GLU A 34 6.99 -3.52 -17.56
C GLU A 34 7.68 -2.14 -17.42
N GLY A 35 7.28 -1.35 -16.40
CA GLY A 35 7.88 -0.04 -16.14
C GLY A 35 9.20 -0.13 -15.38
N THR A 36 9.68 1.02 -14.92
CA THR A 36 10.92 1.14 -14.15
C THR A 36 10.66 1.53 -12.71
N ILE A 37 11.23 0.82 -11.75
CA ILE A 37 11.28 1.25 -10.37
C ILE A 37 12.50 2.17 -10.20
N LEU A 38 12.26 3.37 -9.68
CA LEU A 38 13.29 4.36 -9.36
C LEU A 38 13.62 4.26 -7.88
N GLU A 39 14.71 3.58 -7.53
CA GLU A 39 15.21 3.50 -6.14
C GLU A 39 15.97 4.77 -5.79
N GLU A 40 15.28 5.91 -5.77
CA GLU A 40 15.88 7.25 -5.60
C GLU A 40 15.52 7.92 -4.27
N GLY A 41 14.75 7.27 -3.40
CA GLY A 41 14.14 7.87 -2.21
C GLY A 41 12.71 8.33 -2.46
N PHE A 42 12.05 8.89 -1.45
CA PHE A 42 10.69 9.43 -1.60
C PHE A 42 10.70 10.95 -1.70
N PRO A 43 10.14 11.56 -2.79
CA PRO A 43 10.11 13.02 -2.97
C PRO A 43 9.52 13.78 -1.78
N ARG A 44 8.49 13.22 -1.11
CA ARG A 44 7.86 13.84 0.06
C ARG A 44 8.83 14.10 1.20
N ASN A 45 9.92 13.32 1.28
CA ASN A 45 10.89 13.37 2.36
C ASN A 45 11.86 14.56 2.24
N ASP A 46 11.97 15.19 1.07
CA ASP A 46 12.82 16.37 0.90
C ASP A 46 12.46 17.48 1.89
N LYS A 47 11.17 17.60 2.27
CA LYS A 47 10.69 18.55 3.27
C LYS A 47 11.31 18.37 4.66
N LEU A 48 11.77 17.17 5.00
CA LEU A 48 12.40 16.89 6.29
C LEU A 48 13.79 17.52 6.42
N PHE A 49 14.39 17.91 5.29
CA PHE A 49 15.69 18.56 5.23
C PHE A 49 15.60 20.09 5.15
N GLU A 50 14.38 20.64 5.04
CA GLU A 50 14.13 22.07 5.03
C GLU A 50 14.09 22.62 6.46
N ASN A 51 14.65 23.80 6.68
CA ASN A 51 14.62 24.45 8.01
C ASN A 51 13.53 25.52 8.08
N ASN A 52 12.27 25.10 8.04
CA ASN A 52 11.09 25.98 7.94
C ASN A 52 10.26 26.01 9.25
N ARG A 53 10.85 25.71 10.43
CA ARG A 53 10.13 25.57 11.69
C ARG A 53 9.19 26.75 11.99
N ALA A 54 9.67 27.99 11.88
CA ALA A 54 8.86 29.17 12.19
C ALA A 54 7.65 29.33 11.26
N GLU A 55 7.77 28.96 10.01
CA GLU A 55 6.68 29.00 9.03
C GLU A 55 5.64 27.93 9.35
N ILE A 56 6.08 26.70 9.63
CA ILE A 56 5.20 25.58 9.93
C ILE A 56 4.44 25.82 11.25
N ILE A 57 5.09 26.38 12.26
CA ILE A 57 4.41 26.78 13.51
C ILE A 57 3.32 27.82 13.24
N ARG A 58 3.61 28.86 12.47
CA ARG A 58 2.58 29.85 12.07
C ARG A 58 1.44 29.22 11.29
N LYS A 59 1.74 28.25 10.43
CA LYS A 59 0.73 27.49 9.67
C LYS A 59 -0.15 26.67 10.61
N LEU A 60 0.42 25.97 11.60
CA LEU A 60 -0.33 25.27 12.64
C LEU A 60 -1.27 26.22 13.40
N GLN A 61 -0.75 27.36 13.84
CA GLN A 61 -1.54 28.39 14.53
C GLN A 61 -2.69 28.93 13.67
N SER A 62 -2.48 29.08 12.36
CA SER A 62 -3.55 29.54 11.44
C SER A 62 -4.69 28.53 11.30
N TYR A 63 -4.45 27.25 11.60
CA TYR A 63 -5.46 26.20 11.68
C TYR A 63 -6.09 26.04 13.07
N GLY A 64 -5.75 26.91 14.02
CA GLY A 64 -6.25 26.86 15.40
C GLY A 64 -5.51 25.86 16.30
N VAL A 65 -4.37 25.32 15.83
CA VAL A 65 -3.53 24.44 16.66
C VAL A 65 -2.68 25.32 17.60
N ASN A 66 -2.70 25.03 18.89
CA ASN A 66 -1.90 25.77 19.87
C ASN A 66 -0.44 25.26 19.85
N ALA A 67 0.33 25.72 18.86
CA ALA A 67 1.72 25.37 18.68
C ALA A 67 2.62 26.55 19.11
N GLU A 68 3.47 26.33 20.12
CA GLU A 68 4.40 27.32 20.66
C GLU A 68 5.78 27.14 19.98
N ALA A 69 6.38 28.25 19.52
CA ALA A 69 7.60 28.20 18.71
C ALA A 69 8.85 27.79 19.51
N ASP A 70 8.89 28.12 20.78
CA ASP A 70 9.98 27.91 21.73
C ASP A 70 9.94 26.54 22.43
N LYS A 71 8.83 25.81 22.31
CA LYS A 71 8.70 24.46 22.86
C LYS A 71 9.05 23.36 21.84
N LYS A 72 9.63 22.29 22.31
CA LYS A 72 9.81 21.05 21.55
C LYS A 72 8.47 20.35 21.35
N ILE A 73 8.28 19.73 20.18
CA ILE A 73 7.04 19.06 19.83
C ILE A 73 7.19 17.55 20.01
N ILE A 74 6.35 17.00 20.87
CA ILE A 74 6.07 15.56 20.90
C ILE A 74 4.83 15.33 20.04
N LEU A 75 5.00 14.59 18.93
CA LEU A 75 3.91 14.25 18.04
C LEU A 75 3.39 12.84 18.38
N TYR A 76 2.13 12.73 18.77
CA TYR A 76 1.43 11.46 18.86
C TYR A 76 0.68 11.19 17.54
N ALA A 77 1.08 10.14 16.82
CA ALA A 77 0.53 9.81 15.51
C ALA A 77 0.14 8.32 15.44
N PRO A 78 -1.03 7.93 16.00
CA PRO A 78 -1.50 6.56 15.99
C PRO A 78 -2.06 6.14 14.63
N THR A 79 -1.96 4.83 14.33
CA THR A 79 -2.71 4.19 13.26
C THR A 79 -4.20 4.11 13.62
N TRP A 80 -5.06 4.19 12.61
CA TRP A 80 -6.49 3.93 12.80
C TRP A 80 -6.75 2.46 13.09
N ARG A 81 -7.76 2.17 13.90
CA ARG A 81 -8.24 0.83 14.25
C ARG A 81 -9.66 0.62 13.71
N GLY A 82 -10.07 -0.64 13.58
CA GLY A 82 -11.38 -1.04 13.07
C GLY A 82 -11.30 -1.80 11.75
N GLU A 83 -12.35 -2.55 11.46
CA GLU A 83 -12.45 -3.39 10.26
C GLU A 83 -12.94 -2.62 9.03
N GLN A 84 -13.73 -1.56 9.24
CA GLN A 84 -14.37 -0.79 8.18
C GLN A 84 -13.93 0.67 8.20
N TYR A 85 -13.61 1.21 7.03
CA TYR A 85 -13.28 2.63 6.87
C TYR A 85 -14.39 3.59 7.30
N SER A 86 -15.66 3.15 7.22
CA SER A 86 -16.83 3.93 7.62
C SER A 86 -17.08 3.97 9.13
N GLN A 87 -16.46 3.06 9.86
CA GLN A 87 -16.60 2.94 11.32
C GLN A 87 -15.23 2.60 11.93
N PRO A 88 -14.33 3.60 12.03
CA PRO A 88 -13.06 3.39 12.71
C PRO A 88 -13.32 3.12 14.20
N ASP A 89 -12.70 2.08 14.71
CA ASP A 89 -12.72 1.71 16.12
C ASP A 89 -11.65 2.53 16.86
N THR A 90 -11.94 3.80 17.07
CA THR A 90 -11.05 4.69 17.82
C THR A 90 -11.82 5.30 18.98
N ASP A 91 -11.54 4.82 20.18
CA ASP A 91 -12.05 5.46 21.39
C ASP A 91 -11.26 6.74 21.69
N LEU A 92 -11.91 7.89 21.46
CA LEU A 92 -11.33 9.17 21.78
C LEU A 92 -11.00 9.33 23.26
N GLN A 93 -11.72 8.66 24.15
CA GLN A 93 -11.43 8.70 25.59
C GLN A 93 -10.06 8.10 25.88
N ASP A 94 -9.68 7.04 25.17
CA ASP A 94 -8.35 6.44 25.33
C ASP A 94 -7.26 7.35 24.74
N VAL A 95 -7.54 8.05 23.63
CA VAL A 95 -6.64 9.06 23.08
C VAL A 95 -6.46 10.20 24.09
N TYR A 96 -7.52 10.71 24.72
CA TYR A 96 -7.44 11.78 25.72
C TYR A 96 -6.69 11.34 26.97
N LYS A 97 -6.96 10.14 27.49
CA LYS A 97 -6.23 9.58 28.63
C LYS A 97 -4.74 9.49 28.33
N LEU A 98 -4.40 9.04 27.11
CA LEU A 98 -3.00 8.93 26.71
C LEU A 98 -2.33 10.31 26.59
N ILE A 99 -2.99 11.30 26.01
CA ILE A 99 -2.50 12.68 25.96
C ILE A 99 -2.23 13.19 27.37
N GLN A 100 -3.14 12.97 28.33
CA GLN A 100 -2.97 13.39 29.72
C GLN A 100 -1.75 12.70 30.36
N ILE A 101 -1.59 11.39 30.16
CA ILE A 101 -0.42 10.66 30.68
C ILE A 101 0.89 11.19 30.08
N ILE A 102 0.90 11.50 28.78
CA ILE A 102 2.07 12.10 28.13
C ILE A 102 2.39 13.44 28.78
N GLU A 103 1.40 14.32 28.95
CA GLU A 103 1.58 15.66 29.56
C GLU A 103 2.03 15.60 31.02
N ASP A 104 1.48 14.68 31.81
CA ASP A 104 1.87 14.47 33.20
C ASP A 104 3.29 13.91 33.36
N SER A 105 3.85 13.34 32.27
CA SER A 105 5.16 12.68 32.27
C SER A 105 6.30 13.53 31.73
N ILE A 106 6.02 14.72 31.20
CA ILE A 106 7.00 15.61 30.56
C ILE A 106 7.10 16.95 31.29
N ASP A 107 8.20 17.69 31.07
CA ASP A 107 8.24 19.10 31.43
C ASP A 107 7.49 19.95 30.39
N THR A 108 6.27 20.38 30.72
CA THR A 108 5.41 21.18 29.84
C THR A 108 5.95 22.58 29.56
N LYS A 109 7.01 23.03 30.24
CA LYS A 109 7.74 24.25 29.89
C LYS A 109 8.67 24.04 28.70
N GLU A 110 9.19 22.81 28.55
CA GLU A 110 10.12 22.46 27.49
C GLU A 110 9.39 21.83 26.29
N TYR A 111 8.36 21.01 26.56
CA TYR A 111 7.65 20.23 25.55
C TYR A 111 6.18 20.62 25.43
N GLN A 112 5.63 20.39 24.25
CA GLN A 112 4.20 20.44 23.96
C GLN A 112 3.78 19.18 23.19
N VAL A 113 2.54 18.72 23.41
CA VAL A 113 1.98 17.56 22.76
C VAL A 113 1.07 17.97 21.61
N LEU A 114 1.31 17.48 20.42
CA LEU A 114 0.42 17.61 19.28
C LEU A 114 -0.01 16.21 18.81
N VAL A 115 -1.21 16.13 18.25
CA VAL A 115 -1.81 14.85 17.82
C VAL A 115 -2.17 14.92 16.36
N LYS A 116 -1.69 13.95 15.57
CA LYS A 116 -2.11 13.77 14.19
C LYS A 116 -2.81 12.44 14.03
N LEU A 117 -4.13 12.46 14.10
CA LEU A 117 -4.94 11.29 13.83
C LEU A 117 -4.85 10.89 12.35
N HIS A 118 -5.02 9.61 12.09
CA HIS A 118 -5.16 9.12 10.72
C HIS A 118 -6.34 9.83 10.04
N GLN A 119 -6.21 10.19 8.76
CA GLN A 119 -7.23 10.94 8.03
C GLN A 119 -8.63 10.31 8.10
N ILE A 120 -8.73 8.98 8.14
CA ILE A 120 -10.01 8.25 8.26
C ILE A 120 -10.70 8.62 9.57
N VAL A 121 -9.98 8.58 10.68
CA VAL A 121 -10.50 8.95 12.01
C VAL A 121 -10.89 10.42 12.04
N TYR A 122 -10.02 11.29 11.53
CA TYR A 122 -10.29 12.73 11.48
C TYR A 122 -11.56 13.06 10.68
N HIS A 123 -11.75 12.45 9.49
CA HIS A 123 -12.96 12.65 8.69
C HIS A 123 -14.20 12.11 9.38
N TYR A 124 -14.13 10.92 9.99
CA TYR A 124 -15.23 10.35 10.75
C TYR A 124 -15.68 11.27 11.89
N LEU A 125 -14.74 11.81 12.67
CA LEU A 125 -15.04 12.74 13.76
C LEU A 125 -15.70 14.02 13.26
N LYS A 126 -15.21 14.57 12.15
CA LYS A 126 -15.76 15.77 11.53
C LYS A 126 -17.17 15.54 10.97
N GLU A 127 -17.42 14.44 10.26
CA GLU A 127 -18.72 14.10 9.70
C GLU A 127 -19.77 13.83 10.78
N ASN A 128 -19.38 13.23 11.89
CA ASN A 128 -20.24 12.96 13.04
C ASN A 128 -20.31 14.11 14.04
N GLN A 129 -19.70 15.27 13.74
CA GLN A 129 -19.71 16.47 14.58
C GLN A 129 -19.27 16.20 16.03
N VAL A 130 -18.27 15.32 16.20
CA VAL A 130 -17.75 14.99 17.51
C VAL A 130 -16.95 16.16 18.06
N GLU A 131 -17.39 16.69 19.21
CA GLU A 131 -16.68 17.78 19.87
C GLU A 131 -15.42 17.27 20.57
N LEU A 132 -14.29 17.89 20.26
CA LEU A 132 -12.99 17.57 20.84
C LEU A 132 -12.69 18.41 22.11
N GLY A 133 -13.61 19.31 22.49
CA GLY A 133 -13.46 20.15 23.68
C GLY A 133 -12.15 20.94 23.70
N ASP A 134 -11.57 21.13 24.88
CA ASP A 134 -10.30 21.88 25.07
C ASP A 134 -9.10 21.21 24.38
N ALA A 135 -9.18 19.93 24.08
CA ALA A 135 -8.14 19.22 23.35
C ALA A 135 -8.12 19.55 21.84
N GLN A 136 -9.16 20.21 21.30
CA GLN A 136 -9.24 20.58 19.86
C GLN A 136 -7.98 21.31 19.40
N ALA A 137 -7.41 22.18 20.21
CA ALA A 137 -6.22 22.95 19.88
C ALA A 137 -4.93 22.11 19.77
N LYS A 138 -4.95 20.81 20.12
CA LYS A 138 -3.81 19.89 19.99
C LYS A 138 -3.89 19.04 18.71
N PHE A 139 -5.07 18.96 18.09
CA PHE A 139 -5.29 18.09 16.94
C PHE A 139 -4.93 18.80 15.62
N ILE A 140 -3.96 18.21 14.92
CA ILE A 140 -3.50 18.72 13.63
C ILE A 140 -4.51 18.30 12.55
N PRO A 141 -5.01 19.24 11.71
CA PRO A 141 -5.93 18.92 10.63
C PRO A 141 -5.36 17.91 9.65
N ALA A 142 -6.24 17.04 9.12
CA ALA A 142 -5.84 16.04 8.13
C ALA A 142 -5.31 16.65 6.82
N THR A 143 -5.71 17.89 6.51
CA THR A 143 -5.28 18.64 5.32
C THR A 143 -3.83 19.13 5.39
N MET A 144 -3.23 19.14 6.59
CA MET A 144 -1.84 19.55 6.74
C MET A 144 -0.89 18.42 6.36
N ASP A 145 0.10 18.73 5.55
CA ASP A 145 1.10 17.76 5.06
C ASP A 145 1.86 17.11 6.22
N THR A 146 1.93 15.79 6.19
CA THR A 146 2.55 15.01 7.27
C THR A 146 4.05 15.28 7.37
N ASN A 147 4.76 15.39 6.24
CA ASN A 147 6.20 15.59 6.27
C ASN A 147 6.59 17.01 6.71
N GLU A 148 5.74 18.03 6.47
CA GLU A 148 5.89 19.34 7.11
C GLU A 148 5.83 19.25 8.64
N ILE A 149 4.87 18.47 9.18
CA ILE A 149 4.76 18.28 10.64
C ILE A 149 5.96 17.52 11.18
N LEU A 150 6.36 16.42 10.50
CA LEU A 150 7.52 15.63 10.92
C LEU A 150 8.81 16.44 10.97
N SER A 151 9.00 17.42 10.06
CA SER A 151 10.21 18.26 10.03
C SER A 151 10.37 19.10 11.30
N VAL A 152 9.28 19.50 11.95
CA VAL A 152 9.28 20.31 13.18
C VAL A 152 9.07 19.48 14.46
N THR A 153 8.76 18.19 14.32
CA THR A 153 8.60 17.26 15.44
C THR A 153 9.96 16.96 16.07
N ASP A 154 10.02 16.91 17.40
CA ASP A 154 11.25 16.64 18.15
C ASP A 154 11.25 15.24 18.77
N VAL A 155 10.08 14.66 19.02
CA VAL A 155 9.89 13.27 19.44
C VAL A 155 8.64 12.71 18.76
N LEU A 156 8.73 11.55 18.17
CA LEU A 156 7.58 10.84 17.60
C LEU A 156 7.12 9.75 18.54
N ILE A 157 5.83 9.75 18.90
CA ILE A 157 5.15 8.60 19.50
C ILE A 157 4.23 8.02 18.42
N SER A 158 4.47 6.79 18.02
CA SER A 158 3.69 6.10 16.99
C SER A 158 3.43 4.65 17.38
N ASP A 159 2.80 3.90 16.50
CA ASP A 159 2.54 2.48 16.66
C ASP A 159 3.00 1.69 15.43
N TYR A 160 2.10 1.04 14.71
CA TYR A 160 2.35 0.25 13.49
C TYR A 160 2.46 1.10 12.22
N SER A 161 2.34 2.42 12.35
CA SER A 161 2.28 3.35 11.23
C SER A 161 3.63 3.46 10.52
N SER A 162 3.61 3.42 9.18
CA SER A 162 4.79 3.67 8.34
C SER A 162 5.37 5.10 8.46
N ILE A 163 4.72 5.99 9.22
CA ILE A 163 5.17 7.36 9.45
C ILE A 163 6.57 7.42 10.07
N PHE A 164 6.92 6.42 10.89
CA PHE A 164 8.23 6.38 11.53
C PHE A 164 9.38 6.15 10.52
N TYR A 165 9.12 5.53 9.36
CA TYR A 165 10.11 5.37 8.30
C TYR A 165 10.60 6.73 7.79
N ASP A 166 9.66 7.62 7.49
CA ASP A 166 9.97 8.97 7.05
C ASP A 166 10.65 9.76 8.20
N PHE A 167 10.11 9.67 9.43
CA PHE A 167 10.65 10.38 10.58
C PHE A 167 12.08 10.00 10.96
N MET A 168 12.50 8.74 10.70
CA MET A 168 13.89 8.31 10.93
C MET A 168 14.93 9.19 10.22
N LEU A 169 14.55 9.87 9.13
CA LEU A 169 15.45 10.76 8.41
C LEU A 169 15.87 11.98 9.24
N THR A 170 15.07 12.36 10.23
CA THR A 170 15.36 13.49 11.14
C THR A 170 16.44 13.14 12.17
N GLY A 171 16.73 11.88 12.42
CA GLY A 171 17.64 11.42 13.47
C GLY A 171 17.10 11.61 14.90
N LYS A 172 15.83 11.99 15.06
CA LYS A 172 15.20 12.31 16.35
C LYS A 172 14.55 11.09 17.00
N PRO A 173 14.30 11.11 18.35
CA PRO A 173 13.72 9.99 19.09
C PRO A 173 12.38 9.49 18.57
N ILE A 174 12.21 8.17 18.55
CA ILE A 174 10.94 7.49 18.27
C ILE A 174 10.62 6.58 19.45
N LEU A 175 9.38 6.69 19.97
CA LEU A 175 8.82 5.81 20.98
C LEU A 175 7.62 5.08 20.35
N PHE A 176 7.47 3.78 20.61
CA PHE A 176 6.37 2.99 20.08
C PHE A 176 5.39 2.63 21.19
N TYR A 177 4.14 3.05 21.02
CA TYR A 177 3.03 2.66 21.88
C TYR A 177 2.15 1.65 21.15
N VAL A 178 2.24 0.38 21.54
CA VAL A 178 1.70 -0.79 20.83
C VAL A 178 0.83 -1.63 21.75
N PRO A 179 -0.34 -1.15 22.21
CA PRO A 179 -1.16 -1.81 23.22
C PRO A 179 -1.73 -3.16 22.79
N ASP A 180 -1.85 -3.40 21.50
CA ASP A 180 -2.49 -4.56 20.86
C ASP A 180 -1.52 -5.32 19.92
N ALA A 181 -0.22 -5.33 20.26
CA ALA A 181 0.84 -5.88 19.40
C ALA A 181 0.57 -7.32 18.92
N GLU A 182 0.15 -8.22 19.82
CA GLU A 182 -0.11 -9.62 19.51
C GLU A 182 -1.24 -9.79 18.46
N ASN A 183 -2.32 -9.01 18.62
CA ASN A 183 -3.46 -9.07 17.70
C ASN A 183 -3.19 -8.43 16.34
N PHE A 184 -2.36 -7.37 16.32
CA PHE A 184 -2.11 -6.61 15.10
C PHE A 184 -1.24 -7.37 14.10
N GLU A 185 -0.24 -8.11 14.57
CA GLU A 185 0.64 -8.92 13.72
C GLU A 185 -0.13 -10.02 12.99
N ASP A 186 -1.03 -10.70 13.71
CA ASP A 186 -1.87 -11.76 13.13
C ASP A 186 -2.88 -11.24 12.10
N TYR A 187 -3.42 -10.03 12.31
CA TYR A 187 -4.51 -9.50 11.49
C TYR A 187 -4.04 -8.70 10.27
N ARG A 188 -2.97 -7.88 10.39
CA ARG A 188 -2.51 -6.98 9.31
C ARG A 188 -1.12 -7.30 8.77
N GLY A 189 -0.31 -8.03 9.53
CA GLY A 189 1.10 -8.27 9.23
C GLY A 189 1.96 -7.01 9.39
N LEU A 190 3.27 -7.20 9.49
CA LEU A 190 4.25 -6.12 9.60
C LEU A 190 5.35 -6.32 8.56
N TYR A 191 5.67 -5.26 7.81
CA TYR A 191 6.86 -5.26 6.95
C TYR A 191 8.15 -5.22 7.74
N TYR A 192 8.13 -4.63 8.95
CA TYR A 192 9.28 -4.48 9.82
C TYR A 192 8.91 -4.97 11.23
N GLY A 193 9.47 -6.11 11.63
CA GLY A 193 9.11 -6.79 12.87
C GLY A 193 9.48 -6.00 14.13
N PHE A 194 8.77 -6.22 15.23
CA PHE A 194 8.96 -5.54 16.51
C PHE A 194 10.38 -5.59 17.05
N ASP A 195 11.09 -6.70 16.84
CA ASP A 195 12.47 -6.89 17.30
C ASP A 195 13.47 -5.92 16.64
N ASN A 196 13.10 -5.34 15.49
CA ASN A 196 13.94 -4.45 14.70
C ASN A 196 13.58 -2.98 14.84
N LEU A 197 12.58 -2.63 15.65
CA LEU A 197 12.13 -1.25 15.80
C LEU A 197 13.27 -0.31 16.22
N PRO A 198 13.32 0.91 15.65
CA PRO A 198 14.38 1.88 15.91
C PRO A 198 14.22 2.66 17.22
N GLY A 199 13.35 2.20 18.12
CA GLY A 199 13.09 2.81 19.41
C GLY A 199 12.40 1.84 20.36
N PRO A 200 12.24 2.20 21.65
CA PRO A 200 11.56 1.37 22.63
C PRO A 200 10.07 1.23 22.31
N ALA A 201 9.55 0.00 22.46
CA ALA A 201 8.15 -0.33 22.30
C ALA A 201 7.53 -0.74 23.64
N VAL A 202 6.39 -0.16 23.98
CA VAL A 202 5.65 -0.43 25.21
C VAL A 202 4.17 -0.61 24.92
N SER A 203 3.50 -1.46 25.71
CA SER A 203 2.08 -1.79 25.56
C SER A 203 1.17 -1.08 26.55
N SER A 204 1.71 -0.43 27.60
CA SER A 204 0.87 0.29 28.56
C SER A 204 1.20 1.79 28.62
N PRO A 205 0.20 2.63 28.89
CA PRO A 205 0.37 4.08 29.02
C PRO A 205 1.37 4.46 30.13
N GLU A 206 1.38 3.73 31.26
CA GLU A 206 2.27 3.98 32.41
C GLU A 206 3.73 3.78 32.00
N LYS A 207 4.03 2.68 31.26
CA LYS A 207 5.37 2.44 30.73
C LYS A 207 5.79 3.49 29.71
N LEU A 208 4.87 3.99 28.89
CA LEU A 208 5.16 5.12 28.02
C LEU A 208 5.52 6.37 28.83
N GLY A 209 4.76 6.65 29.90
CA GLY A 209 5.06 7.75 30.81
C GLY A 209 6.44 7.64 31.46
N GLU A 210 6.88 6.43 31.83
CA GLU A 210 8.24 6.18 32.34
C GLU A 210 9.33 6.51 31.32
N LEU A 211 9.16 6.14 30.05
CA LEU A 211 10.10 6.48 28.97
C LEU A 211 10.19 8.00 28.74
N LEU A 212 9.07 8.72 28.89
CA LEU A 212 8.99 10.16 28.66
C LEU A 212 9.70 11.00 29.75
N LYS A 213 9.92 10.46 30.95
CA LYS A 213 10.65 11.16 32.02
C LYS A 213 12.11 11.41 31.67
N ASP A 214 12.72 10.53 30.86
CA ASP A 214 14.11 10.69 30.39
C ASP A 214 14.23 10.09 28.98
N ILE A 215 13.77 10.85 27.98
CA ILE A 215 13.76 10.43 26.57
C ILE A 215 15.17 10.07 26.07
N PRO A 216 16.23 10.85 26.33
CA PRO A 216 17.59 10.50 25.93
C PRO A 216 18.04 9.12 26.47
N ALA A 217 17.79 8.84 27.73
CA ALA A 217 18.13 7.54 28.33
C ALA A 217 17.30 6.41 27.69
N ALA A 218 15.99 6.62 27.49
CA ALA A 218 15.09 5.63 26.91
C ALA A 218 15.51 5.17 25.51
N VAL A 219 16.08 6.03 24.67
CA VAL A 219 16.49 5.71 23.30
C VAL A 219 17.97 5.36 23.19
N SER A 220 18.77 5.50 24.23
CA SER A 220 20.24 5.33 24.18
C SER A 220 20.68 3.95 23.67
N SER A 221 20.01 2.89 24.09
CA SER A 221 20.28 1.52 23.66
C SER A 221 19.82 1.17 22.25
N TYR A 222 19.05 2.06 21.60
CA TYR A 222 18.48 1.85 20.27
C TYR A 222 19.26 2.50 19.14
N GLN A 223 20.33 3.25 19.43
CA GLN A 223 21.06 4.03 18.40
C GLN A 223 21.59 3.17 17.26
N GLU A 224 22.13 1.98 17.55
CA GLU A 224 22.63 1.05 16.52
C GLU A 224 21.47 0.50 15.65
N LYS A 225 20.36 0.09 16.29
CA LYS A 225 19.15 -0.36 15.57
C LYS A 225 18.59 0.75 14.70
N TYR A 226 18.55 1.97 15.22
CA TYR A 226 18.08 3.16 14.50
C TYR A 226 18.93 3.42 13.25
N ALA A 227 20.26 3.45 13.41
CA ALA A 227 21.17 3.67 12.29
C ALA A 227 21.03 2.58 11.22
N LYS A 228 20.95 1.31 11.63
CA LYS A 228 20.73 0.17 10.73
C LYS A 228 19.40 0.27 9.97
N ALA A 229 18.31 0.55 10.68
CA ALA A 229 16.97 0.69 10.09
C ALA A 229 16.95 1.85 9.07
N ARG A 230 17.51 3.01 9.40
CA ARG A 230 17.60 4.16 8.50
C ARG A 230 18.34 3.82 7.20
N VAL A 231 19.50 3.19 7.29
CA VAL A 231 20.30 2.79 6.11
C VAL A 231 19.54 1.74 5.27
N GLN A 232 18.81 0.83 5.92
CA GLN A 232 18.06 -0.22 5.23
C GLN A 232 16.82 0.32 4.51
N ILE A 233 16.06 1.20 5.17
CA ILE A 233 14.72 1.60 4.72
C ILE A 233 14.76 2.88 3.87
N CYS A 234 15.60 3.85 4.24
CA CYS A 234 15.68 5.16 3.60
C CYS A 234 17.12 5.51 3.15
N PRO A 235 17.77 4.63 2.35
CA PRO A 235 19.20 4.82 1.98
C PRO A 235 19.45 5.97 1.01
N ARG A 236 18.39 6.48 0.33
CA ARG A 236 18.49 7.42 -0.79
C ARG A 236 17.91 8.81 -0.51
N ASP A 237 17.26 8.98 0.65
CA ASP A 237 16.62 10.23 1.03
C ASP A 237 17.68 11.22 1.57
N ASP A 238 17.95 12.30 0.82
CA ASP A 238 19.00 13.28 1.07
C ASP A 238 18.58 14.74 0.87
N GLY A 239 17.26 14.98 0.70
CA GLY A 239 16.70 16.31 0.45
C GLY A 239 16.75 16.76 -1.02
N ASN A 240 17.14 15.88 -1.95
CA ASN A 240 17.19 16.17 -3.39
C ASN A 240 16.45 15.16 -4.25
N VAL A 241 15.57 14.36 -3.65
CA VAL A 241 14.84 13.29 -4.35
C VAL A 241 13.89 13.86 -5.38
N CYS A 242 13.15 14.93 -5.06
CA CYS A 242 12.27 15.62 -6.00
C CYS A 242 12.99 15.98 -7.30
N ARG A 243 14.18 16.57 -7.15
CA ARG A 243 14.99 16.97 -8.30
C ARG A 243 15.40 15.76 -9.16
N ARG A 244 15.87 14.69 -8.54
CA ARG A 244 16.27 13.47 -9.27
C ARG A 244 15.10 12.87 -10.05
N ILE A 245 13.94 12.74 -9.40
CA ILE A 245 12.75 12.19 -10.04
C ILE A 245 12.27 13.07 -11.20
N VAL A 246 12.21 14.39 -11.02
CA VAL A 246 11.81 15.34 -12.08
C VAL A 246 12.78 15.30 -13.25
N ASP A 247 14.09 15.26 -12.98
CA ASP A 247 15.14 15.17 -14.00
C ASP A 247 14.98 13.90 -14.86
N VAL A 248 14.62 12.76 -14.25
CA VAL A 248 14.36 11.51 -14.97
C VAL A 248 13.06 11.58 -15.76
N MET A 249 11.94 11.95 -15.09
CA MET A 249 10.62 11.85 -15.71
C MET A 249 10.37 12.90 -16.81
N PHE A 250 10.96 14.07 -16.67
CA PHE A 250 10.68 15.22 -17.55
C PHE A 250 11.95 15.85 -18.15
N GLY A 251 13.10 15.64 -17.54
CA GLY A 251 14.38 16.21 -17.99
C GLY A 251 15.17 15.31 -18.95
N GLY A 252 14.68 14.09 -19.23
CA GLY A 252 15.36 13.13 -20.11
C GLY A 252 16.68 12.59 -19.56
N LYS A 253 16.92 12.67 -18.24
CA LYS A 253 18.10 12.06 -17.62
C LYS A 253 17.85 10.58 -17.32
N GLU A 254 18.91 9.80 -17.46
CA GLU A 254 18.86 8.40 -17.03
C GLU A 254 18.76 8.29 -15.49
N PRO A 255 17.95 7.34 -14.97
CA PRO A 255 17.87 7.10 -13.53
C PRO A 255 19.20 6.54 -13.00
N VAL A 256 19.56 6.90 -11.78
CA VAL A 256 20.80 6.43 -11.13
C VAL A 256 20.66 4.99 -10.64
N ASN A 257 19.49 4.67 -10.06
CA ASN A 257 19.22 3.36 -9.48
C ASN A 257 17.93 2.73 -10.07
N PRO A 258 17.90 2.38 -11.38
CA PRO A 258 16.74 1.75 -11.99
C PRO A 258 16.67 0.26 -11.65
N VAL A 259 15.46 -0.21 -11.33
CA VAL A 259 15.20 -1.65 -11.17
C VAL A 259 14.10 -2.06 -12.15
N TYR A 260 14.37 -3.13 -12.88
CA TYR A 260 13.47 -3.73 -13.86
C TYR A 260 13.00 -5.08 -13.33
N LEU A 261 11.69 -5.28 -13.25
CA LEU A 261 11.09 -6.51 -12.70
C LEU A 261 10.64 -7.51 -13.77
N ASN A 262 10.64 -7.12 -15.03
CA ASN A 262 10.15 -7.95 -16.16
C ASN A 262 11.18 -8.92 -16.75
N LYS A 263 12.38 -8.97 -16.19
CA LYS A 263 13.44 -9.89 -16.65
C LYS A 263 13.24 -11.26 -16.01
N THR A 264 12.69 -12.18 -16.80
CA THR A 264 12.46 -13.58 -16.39
C THR A 264 12.54 -14.49 -17.62
N ASP A 265 13.00 -15.70 -17.40
CA ASP A 265 12.95 -16.79 -18.37
C ASP A 265 11.67 -17.65 -18.21
N LYS A 266 10.82 -17.33 -17.20
CA LYS A 266 9.56 -18.03 -16.97
C LYS A 266 8.53 -17.69 -18.05
N VAL A 267 7.78 -18.71 -18.46
CA VAL A 267 6.60 -18.55 -19.32
C VAL A 267 5.49 -17.88 -18.54
N LYS A 268 4.99 -16.73 -19.01
CA LYS A 268 4.00 -15.90 -18.30
C LYS A 268 2.58 -16.30 -18.71
N LEU A 269 1.82 -16.84 -17.77
CA LEU A 269 0.45 -17.31 -17.98
C LEU A 269 -0.55 -16.32 -17.40
N LEU A 270 -1.51 -15.90 -18.22
CA LEU A 270 -2.71 -15.20 -17.77
C LEU A 270 -3.83 -16.21 -17.65
N VAL A 271 -4.38 -16.39 -16.45
CA VAL A 271 -5.38 -17.43 -16.18
C VAL A 271 -6.70 -16.79 -15.75
N TYR A 272 -7.80 -17.32 -16.22
CA TYR A 272 -9.15 -16.99 -15.76
C TYR A 272 -9.93 -18.26 -15.44
N ALA A 273 -10.43 -18.35 -14.21
CA ALA A 273 -11.12 -19.53 -13.68
C ALA A 273 -12.55 -19.20 -13.16
N GLY A 274 -13.17 -18.14 -13.68
CA GLY A 274 -14.53 -17.77 -13.29
C GLY A 274 -14.62 -17.09 -11.91
N ASP A 275 -15.64 -17.46 -11.13
CA ASP A 275 -15.98 -16.86 -9.84
C ASP A 275 -15.65 -17.74 -8.61
N PHE A 276 -14.94 -18.85 -8.84
CA PHE A 276 -14.54 -19.83 -7.82
C PHE A 276 -15.72 -20.53 -7.12
N SER A 277 -16.87 -20.57 -7.78
CA SER A 277 -18.01 -21.40 -7.35
C SER A 277 -17.69 -22.89 -7.46
N ASP A 278 -18.54 -23.74 -6.90
CA ASP A 278 -18.45 -25.20 -7.05
C ASP A 278 -18.87 -25.61 -8.46
N ALA A 279 -17.92 -25.54 -9.38
CA ALA A 279 -18.11 -25.79 -10.79
C ALA A 279 -16.95 -26.63 -11.38
N PRO A 280 -17.19 -27.39 -12.46
CA PRO A 280 -16.15 -28.18 -13.13
C PRO A 280 -14.94 -27.33 -13.52
N GLU A 281 -15.15 -26.07 -13.91
CA GLU A 281 -14.11 -25.12 -14.28
C GLU A 281 -13.16 -24.81 -13.12
N THR A 282 -13.71 -24.67 -11.92
CA THR A 282 -12.92 -24.44 -10.70
C THR A 282 -12.09 -25.69 -10.36
N THR A 283 -12.68 -26.88 -10.50
CA THR A 283 -11.96 -28.15 -10.30
C THR A 283 -10.79 -28.29 -11.27
N ALA A 284 -11.04 -28.11 -12.58
CA ALA A 284 -10.02 -28.17 -13.61
C ALA A 284 -8.89 -27.13 -13.38
N PHE A 285 -9.23 -25.93 -12.90
CA PHE A 285 -8.23 -24.93 -12.54
C PHE A 285 -7.33 -25.38 -11.39
N TYR A 286 -7.88 -25.99 -10.33
CA TYR A 286 -7.05 -26.52 -9.22
C TYR A 286 -6.21 -27.72 -9.66
N GLU A 287 -6.71 -28.59 -10.52
CA GLU A 287 -5.92 -29.67 -11.13
C GLU A 287 -4.76 -29.12 -11.95
N PHE A 288 -4.98 -28.06 -12.72
CA PHE A 288 -3.93 -27.33 -13.44
C PHE A 288 -2.87 -26.79 -12.48
N LEU A 289 -3.27 -26.05 -11.44
CA LEU A 289 -2.34 -25.46 -10.47
C LEU A 289 -1.48 -26.50 -9.76
N ASN A 290 -2.04 -27.66 -9.45
CA ASN A 290 -1.31 -28.78 -8.82
C ASN A 290 -0.22 -29.39 -9.71
N LYS A 291 -0.24 -29.10 -11.02
CA LYS A 291 0.72 -29.59 -12.00
C LYS A 291 1.65 -28.52 -12.55
N VAL A 292 1.40 -27.25 -12.21
CA VAL A 292 2.26 -26.13 -12.64
C VAL A 292 3.60 -26.19 -11.90
N ASP A 293 4.67 -26.19 -12.67
CA ASP A 293 6.01 -25.93 -12.15
C ASP A 293 6.25 -24.42 -12.06
N PHE A 294 6.15 -23.87 -10.86
CA PHE A 294 6.35 -22.44 -10.64
C PHE A 294 7.80 -21.96 -10.82
N GLU A 295 8.76 -22.86 -10.95
CA GLU A 295 10.13 -22.47 -11.37
C GLU A 295 10.16 -22.11 -12.85
N HIS A 296 9.30 -22.75 -13.64
CA HIS A 296 9.22 -22.54 -15.10
C HIS A 296 8.10 -21.56 -15.49
N PHE A 297 6.99 -21.51 -14.75
CA PHE A 297 5.83 -20.70 -15.08
C PHE A 297 5.59 -19.58 -14.07
N ASP A 298 5.20 -18.38 -14.57
CA ASP A 298 4.66 -17.26 -13.78
C ASP A 298 3.16 -17.16 -14.02
N VAL A 299 2.36 -17.37 -12.97
CA VAL A 299 0.91 -17.45 -13.09
C VAL A 299 0.25 -16.18 -12.56
N THR A 300 -0.49 -15.49 -13.41
CA THR A 300 -1.37 -14.37 -13.05
C THR A 300 -2.82 -14.77 -13.24
N LEU A 301 -3.57 -14.83 -12.14
CA LEU A 301 -4.98 -15.14 -12.12
C LEU A 301 -5.81 -13.85 -12.11
N ILE A 302 -6.79 -13.76 -13.01
CA ILE A 302 -7.84 -12.75 -12.92
C ILE A 302 -9.05 -13.34 -12.23
N GLY A 303 -9.48 -12.72 -11.12
CA GLY A 303 -10.64 -13.13 -10.35
C GLY A 303 -11.68 -12.02 -10.19
N ASN A 304 -12.96 -12.40 -10.19
CA ASN A 304 -14.08 -11.46 -9.95
C ASN A 304 -14.21 -11.02 -8.47
N GLY A 305 -13.36 -11.52 -7.59
CA GLY A 305 -13.52 -11.45 -6.15
C GLY A 305 -14.53 -12.49 -5.65
N ALA A 306 -14.29 -13.00 -4.45
CA ALA A 306 -15.20 -13.94 -3.82
C ALA A 306 -16.49 -13.23 -3.41
N LYS A 307 -17.62 -13.79 -3.79
CA LYS A 307 -18.95 -13.33 -3.35
C LYS A 307 -19.45 -14.08 -2.12
N GLU A 308 -18.94 -15.28 -1.94
CA GLU A 308 -19.32 -16.23 -0.89
C GLU A 308 -18.11 -16.56 -0.03
N GLU A 309 -18.35 -16.89 1.23
CA GLU A 309 -17.29 -17.20 2.21
C GLU A 309 -16.43 -18.41 1.75
N GLU A 310 -17.07 -19.40 1.15
CA GLU A 310 -16.38 -20.58 0.62
C GLU A 310 -15.44 -20.25 -0.54
N SER A 311 -15.88 -19.39 -1.47
CA SER A 311 -15.04 -18.90 -2.56
C SER A 311 -13.87 -18.08 -2.06
N ALA A 312 -14.06 -17.30 -0.97
CA ALA A 312 -12.99 -16.54 -0.33
C ALA A 312 -11.97 -17.47 0.31
N LYS A 313 -12.41 -18.56 0.96
CA LYS A 313 -11.53 -19.57 1.53
C LYS A 313 -10.69 -20.25 0.45
N LYS A 314 -11.30 -20.69 -0.64
CA LYS A 314 -10.60 -21.28 -1.78
C LYS A 314 -9.53 -20.36 -2.36
N LEU A 315 -9.82 -19.04 -2.49
CA LEU A 315 -8.83 -18.06 -2.94
C LEU A 315 -7.66 -17.88 -1.96
N ASN A 316 -7.91 -17.96 -0.66
CA ASN A 316 -6.87 -17.85 0.36
C ASN A 316 -5.98 -19.11 0.45
N GLU A 317 -6.48 -20.25 -0.01
CA GLU A 317 -5.73 -21.52 -0.09
C GLU A 317 -4.83 -21.62 -1.33
N LEU A 318 -4.90 -20.64 -2.26
CA LEU A 318 -4.03 -20.63 -3.44
C LEU A 318 -2.54 -20.56 -3.03
N SER A 319 -1.71 -21.20 -3.84
CA SER A 319 -0.25 -21.08 -3.71
C SER A 319 0.17 -19.61 -3.65
N LYS A 320 1.12 -19.30 -2.78
CA LYS A 320 1.71 -17.95 -2.67
C LYS A 320 2.42 -17.53 -3.96
N GLU A 321 2.75 -18.47 -4.85
CA GLU A 321 3.33 -18.20 -6.16
C GLU A 321 2.32 -17.61 -7.15
N VAL A 322 1.02 -17.88 -6.97
CA VAL A 322 -0.04 -17.35 -7.83
C VAL A 322 -0.30 -15.87 -7.51
N ARG A 323 -0.22 -15.02 -8.52
CA ARG A 323 -0.60 -13.61 -8.45
C ARG A 323 -2.08 -13.47 -8.75
N VAL A 324 -2.86 -12.83 -7.87
CA VAL A 324 -4.29 -12.59 -8.08
C VAL A 324 -4.55 -11.11 -8.36
N LEU A 325 -5.13 -10.82 -9.51
CA LEU A 325 -5.61 -9.50 -9.88
C LEU A 325 -7.14 -9.49 -9.85
N TYR A 326 -7.72 -8.70 -8.94
CA TYR A 326 -9.18 -8.61 -8.84
C TYR A 326 -9.75 -7.69 -9.92
N TRP A 327 -10.67 -8.22 -10.69
CA TRP A 327 -11.45 -7.46 -11.65
C TRP A 327 -12.69 -6.87 -10.97
N LYS A 328 -12.71 -5.56 -10.79
CA LYS A 328 -13.90 -4.85 -10.31
C LYS A 328 -14.65 -4.31 -11.52
N ARG A 329 -15.95 -4.64 -11.60
CA ARG A 329 -16.83 -4.24 -12.68
C ARG A 329 -17.10 -2.74 -12.66
N SER A 330 -16.31 -1.99 -13.42
CA SER A 330 -16.63 -0.64 -13.87
C SER A 330 -15.97 -0.49 -15.25
N TYR A 331 -16.77 -0.42 -16.28
CA TYR A 331 -16.30 -0.43 -17.64
C TYR A 331 -16.00 1.01 -18.11
N PRO A 332 -14.85 1.29 -18.72
CA PRO A 332 -14.58 2.56 -19.41
C PRO A 332 -15.24 2.53 -20.79
N ALA A 333 -16.53 2.21 -20.87
CA ALA A 333 -17.32 2.10 -22.09
C ALA A 333 -18.10 3.38 -22.34
N THR A 334 -18.27 3.75 -23.62
CA THR A 334 -19.30 4.70 -24.02
C THR A 334 -20.69 4.06 -23.92
N ASP A 335 -21.75 4.86 -23.98
CA ASP A 335 -23.13 4.34 -23.96
C ASP A 335 -23.38 3.37 -25.13
N GLU A 336 -22.83 3.67 -26.31
CA GLU A 336 -22.97 2.84 -27.50
C GLU A 336 -22.24 1.49 -27.35
N GLU A 337 -21.01 1.53 -26.87
CA GLU A 337 -20.23 0.33 -26.56
C GLU A 337 -20.92 -0.52 -25.49
N TYR A 338 -21.47 0.13 -24.45
CA TYR A 338 -22.19 -0.58 -23.41
C TYR A 338 -23.43 -1.30 -23.94
N VAL A 339 -24.22 -0.63 -24.78
CA VAL A 339 -25.39 -1.23 -25.43
C VAL A 339 -24.99 -2.36 -26.35
N CYS A 340 -23.95 -2.17 -27.18
CA CYS A 340 -23.41 -3.20 -28.07
C CYS A 340 -22.93 -4.43 -27.25
N HIS A 341 -22.16 -4.20 -26.20
CA HIS A 341 -21.69 -5.24 -25.29
C HIS A 341 -22.85 -6.05 -24.67
N LYS A 342 -23.88 -5.35 -24.18
CA LYS A 342 -25.09 -5.99 -23.62
C LYS A 342 -25.82 -6.88 -24.63
N LYS A 343 -25.88 -6.48 -25.91
CA LYS A 343 -26.45 -7.27 -26.99
C LYS A 343 -25.59 -8.49 -27.28
N PHE A 344 -24.29 -8.29 -27.46
CA PHE A 344 -23.31 -9.35 -27.72
C PHE A 344 -23.33 -10.42 -26.63
N MET A 345 -23.36 -10.03 -25.37
CA MET A 345 -23.40 -10.99 -24.22
C MET A 345 -24.68 -11.82 -24.15
N LYS A 346 -25.74 -11.44 -24.88
CA LYS A 346 -27.03 -12.19 -24.95
C LYS A 346 -27.15 -12.99 -26.25
N ALA A 347 -26.35 -12.69 -27.25
CA ALA A 347 -26.36 -13.36 -28.54
C ALA A 347 -25.68 -14.74 -28.46
N GLU A 348 -25.95 -15.60 -29.43
CA GLU A 348 -25.26 -16.87 -29.60
C GLU A 348 -23.96 -16.72 -30.38
N GLU A 349 -23.74 -15.58 -30.99
CA GLU A 349 -22.55 -15.24 -31.75
C GLU A 349 -21.33 -15.22 -30.83
N THR A 350 -20.22 -15.77 -31.37
CA THR A 350 -18.91 -15.83 -30.67
C THR A 350 -17.91 -14.83 -31.22
N GLU A 351 -18.14 -14.29 -32.43
CA GLU A 351 -17.30 -13.28 -33.05
C GLU A 351 -17.53 -11.92 -32.40
N VAL A 352 -16.44 -11.35 -31.85
CA VAL A 352 -16.51 -10.07 -31.14
C VAL A 352 -16.72 -8.94 -32.14
N PRO A 353 -17.78 -8.12 -31.99
CA PRO A 353 -17.98 -6.96 -32.85
C PRO A 353 -16.80 -6.00 -32.84
N GLU A 354 -16.41 -5.46 -33.97
CA GLU A 354 -15.27 -4.53 -34.12
C GLU A 354 -15.35 -3.36 -33.15
N MET A 355 -16.54 -2.79 -32.96
CA MET A 355 -16.81 -1.71 -31.99
C MET A 355 -16.35 -2.07 -30.57
N LEU A 356 -16.38 -3.33 -30.18
CA LEU A 356 -16.02 -3.78 -28.84
C LEU A 356 -14.53 -4.05 -28.66
N LEU A 357 -13.75 -4.18 -29.74
CA LEU A 357 -12.33 -4.49 -29.64
C LEU A 357 -11.54 -3.42 -28.88
N ASP A 358 -11.76 -2.15 -29.20
CA ASP A 358 -11.08 -1.04 -28.52
C ASP A 358 -11.54 -0.90 -27.08
N PHE A 359 -12.82 -1.12 -26.82
CA PHE A 359 -13.35 -1.16 -25.46
C PHE A 359 -12.69 -2.28 -24.64
N TYR A 360 -12.57 -3.47 -25.21
CA TYR A 360 -11.94 -4.61 -24.53
C TYR A 360 -10.43 -4.39 -24.32
N LYS A 361 -9.72 -3.80 -25.27
CA LYS A 361 -8.32 -3.39 -25.08
C LYS A 361 -8.15 -2.38 -23.95
N ARG A 362 -9.03 -1.37 -23.87
CA ARG A 362 -8.99 -0.39 -22.76
C ARG A 362 -9.25 -1.06 -21.40
N GLU A 363 -10.20 -2.00 -21.33
CA GLU A 363 -10.51 -2.71 -20.10
C GLU A 363 -9.37 -3.64 -19.68
N LEU A 364 -8.76 -4.38 -20.61
CA LEU A 364 -7.57 -5.17 -20.35
C LEU A 364 -6.41 -4.31 -19.84
N ARG A 365 -6.16 -3.17 -20.49
CA ARG A 365 -5.13 -2.23 -20.04
C ARG A 365 -5.41 -1.70 -18.64
N ARG A 366 -6.68 -1.46 -18.28
CA ARG A 366 -7.07 -1.04 -16.93
C ARG A 366 -6.79 -2.11 -15.87
N ILE A 367 -6.87 -3.39 -16.23
CA ILE A 367 -6.64 -4.51 -15.31
C ILE A 367 -5.16 -4.91 -15.25
N LEU A 368 -4.54 -5.05 -16.40
CA LEU A 368 -3.22 -5.62 -16.59
C LEU A 368 -2.11 -4.57 -16.74
N GLY A 369 -2.48 -3.30 -16.92
CA GLY A 369 -1.51 -2.25 -17.20
C GLY A 369 -0.80 -2.50 -18.54
N MET A 370 0.53 -2.53 -18.49
CA MET A 370 1.41 -2.81 -19.62
C MET A 370 1.93 -4.25 -19.62
N SER A 371 1.45 -5.10 -18.70
CA SER A 371 1.92 -6.49 -18.56
C SER A 371 1.76 -7.28 -19.84
N LYS A 372 2.77 -8.11 -20.12
CA LYS A 372 2.80 -9.01 -21.26
C LYS A 372 2.72 -10.45 -20.78
N PHE A 373 2.04 -11.30 -21.57
CA PHE A 373 1.88 -12.71 -21.29
C PHE A 373 2.23 -13.52 -22.53
N ASP A 374 2.60 -14.78 -22.34
CA ASP A 374 2.88 -15.70 -23.45
C ASP A 374 1.64 -16.48 -23.82
N TYR A 375 0.81 -16.83 -22.81
CA TYR A 375 -0.44 -17.55 -23.00
C TYR A 375 -1.56 -16.99 -22.15
N ALA A 376 -2.80 -17.08 -22.65
CA ALA A 376 -4.03 -16.89 -21.88
C ALA A 376 -4.78 -18.22 -21.78
N VAL A 377 -4.99 -18.70 -20.54
CA VAL A 377 -5.67 -19.97 -20.23
C VAL A 377 -7.02 -19.66 -19.59
N VAL A 378 -8.09 -20.14 -20.18
CA VAL A 378 -9.46 -19.82 -19.77
C VAL A 378 -10.22 -21.10 -19.43
N PHE A 379 -10.58 -21.26 -18.16
CA PHE A 379 -11.32 -22.40 -17.60
C PHE A 379 -12.83 -22.17 -17.54
N THR A 380 -13.43 -21.52 -18.52
CA THR A 380 -14.88 -21.23 -18.52
C THR A 380 -15.42 -21.19 -19.94
N ASP A 381 -16.76 -21.24 -20.08
CA ASP A 381 -17.42 -21.15 -21.37
C ASP A 381 -17.02 -19.86 -22.13
N MET A 382 -16.71 -20.01 -23.39
CA MET A 382 -16.34 -18.97 -24.36
C MET A 382 -17.36 -17.83 -24.49
N LYS A 383 -18.61 -18.05 -24.11
CA LYS A 383 -19.70 -17.06 -24.15
C LYS A 383 -19.63 -16.02 -23.03
N LYS A 384 -18.66 -16.10 -22.12
CA LYS A 384 -18.53 -15.16 -21.01
C LYS A 384 -17.63 -13.99 -21.39
N PHE A 385 -17.78 -12.90 -20.62
CA PHE A 385 -17.12 -11.62 -20.91
C PHE A 385 -15.60 -11.72 -21.00
N PHE A 386 -14.93 -12.42 -20.05
CA PHE A 386 -13.48 -12.48 -20.06
C PHE A 386 -12.92 -13.24 -21.29
N PRO A 387 -13.46 -14.40 -21.67
CA PRO A 387 -13.05 -15.06 -22.93
C PRO A 387 -13.14 -14.16 -24.16
N ALA A 388 -14.28 -13.44 -24.31
CA ALA A 388 -14.46 -12.50 -25.41
C ALA A 388 -13.44 -11.35 -25.37
N MET A 389 -13.18 -10.82 -24.17
CA MET A 389 -12.21 -9.75 -23.96
C MET A 389 -10.77 -10.22 -24.16
N SER A 390 -10.42 -11.45 -23.73
CA SER A 390 -9.07 -11.99 -23.89
C SER A 390 -8.67 -12.15 -25.35
N GLY A 391 -9.63 -12.31 -26.27
CA GLY A 391 -9.41 -12.29 -27.73
C GLY A 391 -8.80 -10.98 -28.24
N ALA A 392 -8.85 -9.90 -27.47
CA ALA A 392 -8.19 -8.63 -27.79
C ALA A 392 -6.71 -8.58 -27.33
N LEU A 393 -6.21 -9.60 -26.63
CA LEU A 393 -4.79 -9.76 -26.29
C LEU A 393 -4.04 -10.37 -27.48
N ASP A 394 -2.84 -9.89 -27.73
CA ASP A 394 -1.92 -10.47 -28.70
C ASP A 394 -1.12 -11.62 -28.07
N VAL A 395 -1.84 -12.69 -27.69
CA VAL A 395 -1.27 -13.87 -27.03
C VAL A 395 -1.95 -15.14 -27.52
N LYS A 396 -1.24 -16.27 -27.46
CA LYS A 396 -1.85 -17.57 -27.75
C LYS A 396 -2.88 -17.93 -26.70
N GLN A 397 -4.13 -18.13 -27.12
CA GLN A 397 -5.25 -18.43 -26.26
C GLN A 397 -5.55 -19.91 -26.21
N ILE A 398 -5.82 -20.44 -25.04
CA ILE A 398 -6.18 -21.82 -24.79
C ILE A 398 -7.52 -21.83 -24.07
N TYR A 399 -8.55 -22.27 -24.77
CA TYR A 399 -9.93 -22.28 -24.34
C TYR A 399 -10.44 -23.69 -24.16
N ASP A 400 -9.83 -24.51 -23.35
CA ASP A 400 -10.40 -25.83 -23.13
C ASP A 400 -10.06 -26.36 -21.76
N ILE A 401 -11.10 -26.78 -21.05
CA ILE A 401 -11.00 -27.43 -19.75
C ILE A 401 -10.19 -28.73 -19.88
N GLU A 402 -10.19 -29.37 -21.05
CA GLU A 402 -9.54 -30.67 -21.29
C GLU A 402 -8.10 -30.51 -21.84
N ASN A 403 -7.77 -29.41 -22.52
CA ASN A 403 -6.49 -29.24 -23.24
C ASN A 403 -5.45 -28.34 -22.51
N TRP A 404 -5.71 -27.88 -21.28
CA TRP A 404 -4.74 -27.08 -20.51
C TRP A 404 -3.38 -27.79 -20.32
N GLN A 405 -3.36 -29.14 -20.41
CA GLN A 405 -2.14 -29.93 -20.33
C GLN A 405 -1.15 -29.61 -21.45
N GLU A 406 -1.60 -29.06 -22.59
CA GLU A 406 -0.71 -28.63 -23.65
C GLU A 406 0.14 -27.43 -23.27
N VAL A 407 -0.34 -26.58 -22.37
CA VAL A 407 0.42 -25.43 -21.87
C VAL A 407 1.64 -25.87 -21.08
N LEU A 408 1.53 -26.97 -20.33
CA LEU A 408 2.59 -27.44 -19.45
C LEU A 408 3.66 -28.29 -20.21
N LYS A 409 3.51 -28.43 -21.53
CA LYS A 409 4.53 -29.11 -22.38
C LYS A 409 5.65 -28.19 -22.83
N PHE A 410 5.53 -26.89 -22.59
CA PHE A 410 6.53 -25.85 -22.90
C PHE A 410 7.37 -25.53 -21.68
#